data_5c2682630b078c1a5a0d20919e9556fc
#
_entry.id   5c2682630b078c1a5a0d20919e9556fc
#
_cell.length_a   1.000
_cell.length_b   1.000
_cell.length_c   1.000
_cell.angle_alpha   90.00
_cell.angle_beta   90.00
_cell.angle_gamma   90.00
#
_symmetry.space_group_name_H-M   'P 1'
#
loop_
_entity.id
_entity.type
_entity.pdbx_description
1 polymer ?
#
loop_
_entity_poly.entity_id
_entity_poly.type
_entity_poly.pdbx_seq_one_letter_code
_entity_poly.pdbx_strand_id
1 'polypeptide(L)'
;MLRRHWLAAVLLAAGLVLRVLAQFAYRPVLFYIDTARYLYNDAQGMDPVGYKGPLRVLLAVTNFNTIAAVQHLLGLAMAVVLYVLLLRRGAPRWLAALAMAPLLLDAYQIQIEQSVMPDTWFEALVVAGLAILLWRPAPGWRTALAGGLVLGTSAIFAQIGEALLLPAVLYLLVLGGGWRRALGRASVLCAAFILPILTYCTINYLAVGDFFLSHTGVTSVYGRTAAAADCNTLRLTPAERGMCPTRAQQAKGPDSLEFDQDSPVQRYYADLPRDQVDALITDFNHRVLTQQPLRVLRAYARDVVRLFALTRDGSPGVTAISRWQFQTTYPYFPPHASRQVVDTATARFGGGRPAVWAPAADFLHGYQLHGGYTPGPLLALCTLAGLAGSASLLVRGRAARLVREPARACLLFFASAVSVLLVSDLFEFSWRYQLHALVTLVPAGALGVTVLLRAASARRADPADISGGP
;
A
#
# COMPACT_ATOMS: atom_id res chain seq x y z
N MET A 1 -3.23 33.39 -10.09
CA MET A 1 -3.19 32.10 -9.36
C MET A 1 -2.06 31.20 -9.83
N LEU A 2 -1.86 30.92 -11.11
CA LEU A 2 -0.80 30.03 -11.64
C LEU A 2 0.61 30.36 -11.12
N ARG A 3 1.03 31.63 -11.13
CA ARG A 3 2.35 32.02 -10.63
C ARG A 3 2.65 31.59 -9.19
N ARG A 4 1.63 31.41 -8.34
CA ARG A 4 1.79 30.99 -6.95
C ARG A 4 1.89 29.48 -6.75
N HIS A 5 1.45 28.67 -7.73
CA HIS A 5 1.40 27.21 -7.71
C HIS A 5 2.15 26.59 -8.90
N TRP A 6 3.09 27.35 -9.50
CA TRP A 6 3.77 26.96 -10.75
C TRP A 6 4.48 25.61 -10.63
N LEU A 7 5.16 25.35 -9.47
CA LEU A 7 5.87 24.09 -9.24
C LEU A 7 4.91 22.90 -9.26
N ALA A 8 3.76 23.00 -8.58
CA ALA A 8 2.74 21.96 -8.60
C ALA A 8 2.15 21.76 -10.02
N ALA A 9 1.96 22.84 -10.78
CA ALA A 9 1.48 22.75 -12.15
C ALA A 9 2.49 22.06 -13.08
N VAL A 10 3.78 22.36 -12.95
CA VAL A 10 4.86 21.71 -13.72
C VAL A 10 4.93 20.21 -13.40
N LEU A 11 4.88 19.86 -12.10
CA LEU A 11 4.92 18.46 -11.69
C LEU A 11 3.69 17.67 -12.16
N LEU A 12 2.48 18.29 -12.09
CA LEU A 12 1.26 17.69 -12.64
C LEU A 12 1.34 17.49 -14.15
N ALA A 13 1.88 18.47 -14.89
CA ALA A 13 2.06 18.36 -16.33
C ALA A 13 3.06 17.23 -16.67
N ALA A 14 4.18 17.15 -15.96
CA ALA A 14 5.15 16.06 -16.14
C ALA A 14 4.54 14.70 -15.83
N GLY A 15 3.82 14.57 -14.71
CA GLY A 15 3.11 13.35 -14.34
C GLY A 15 2.02 12.96 -15.33
N LEU A 16 1.31 13.92 -15.92
CA LEU A 16 0.35 13.67 -16.99
C LEU A 16 1.04 13.16 -18.26
N VAL A 17 2.15 13.78 -18.68
CA VAL A 17 2.92 13.33 -19.86
C VAL A 17 3.39 11.89 -19.70
N LEU A 18 3.94 11.52 -18.54
CA LEU A 18 4.38 10.13 -18.28
C LEU A 18 3.22 9.14 -18.37
N ARG A 19 2.03 9.49 -17.85
CA ARG A 19 0.82 8.65 -17.91
C ARG A 19 0.28 8.52 -19.34
N VAL A 20 0.28 9.61 -20.09
CA VAL A 20 -0.08 9.57 -21.50
C VAL A 20 0.88 8.68 -22.29
N LEU A 21 2.19 8.78 -22.04
CA LEU A 21 3.18 7.88 -22.64
C LEU A 21 2.92 6.43 -22.27
N ALA A 22 2.64 6.10 -20.99
CA ALA A 22 2.33 4.74 -20.55
C ALA A 22 1.07 4.20 -21.22
N GLN A 23 0.01 5.02 -21.31
CA GLN A 23 -1.25 4.67 -21.97
C GLN A 23 -1.06 4.32 -23.45
N PHE A 24 -0.18 5.04 -24.16
CA PHE A 24 0.13 4.74 -25.55
C PHE A 24 1.16 3.64 -25.72
N ALA A 25 2.09 3.50 -24.79
CA ALA A 25 3.15 2.48 -24.83
C ALA A 25 2.58 1.07 -24.71
N TYR A 26 1.58 0.85 -23.83
CA TYR A 26 1.08 -0.48 -23.49
C TYR A 26 -0.43 -0.56 -23.69
N ARG A 27 -0.83 -0.98 -24.87
CA ARG A 27 -2.28 -1.10 -25.20
C ARG A 27 -2.75 -2.54 -25.12
N PRO A 28 -4.01 -2.76 -24.69
CA PRO A 28 -4.95 -1.78 -24.12
C PRO A 28 -4.62 -1.44 -22.65
N VAL A 29 -3.92 -2.31 -21.93
CA VAL A 29 -3.58 -2.25 -20.52
C VAL A 29 -2.56 -3.35 -20.22
N LEU A 30 -1.85 -3.31 -19.12
CA LEU A 30 -1.00 -4.41 -18.68
C LEU A 30 -1.79 -5.43 -17.86
N PHE A 31 -1.59 -6.71 -18.16
CA PHE A 31 -2.12 -7.81 -17.38
C PHE A 31 -1.05 -8.35 -16.44
N TYR A 32 -1.46 -8.69 -15.23
CA TYR A 32 -0.61 -9.32 -14.23
C TYR A 32 -1.18 -10.68 -13.82
N ILE A 33 -0.44 -11.46 -13.05
CA ILE A 33 -0.84 -12.79 -12.56
C ILE A 33 -2.23 -12.74 -11.93
N ASP A 34 -2.51 -11.71 -11.12
CA ASP A 34 -3.75 -11.54 -10.39
C ASP A 34 -4.94 -11.07 -11.23
N THR A 35 -4.70 -10.55 -12.44
CA THR A 35 -5.75 -9.96 -13.29
C THR A 35 -6.89 -10.94 -13.59
N ALA A 36 -6.57 -12.21 -13.86
CA ALA A 36 -7.57 -13.25 -14.19
C ALA A 36 -8.58 -13.43 -13.04
N ARG A 37 -8.13 -13.37 -11.81
CA ARG A 37 -8.93 -13.50 -10.60
C ARG A 37 -9.99 -12.37 -10.47
N TYR A 38 -9.64 -11.14 -10.85
CA TYR A 38 -10.60 -10.03 -10.87
C TYR A 38 -11.58 -10.11 -12.04
N LEU A 39 -11.18 -10.70 -13.14
CA LEU A 39 -12.03 -10.85 -14.33
C LEU A 39 -12.98 -12.06 -14.25
N TYR A 40 -12.50 -13.22 -13.81
CA TYR A 40 -13.17 -14.51 -13.99
C TYR A 40 -13.57 -15.24 -12.69
N ASN A 41 -13.32 -14.72 -11.52
CA ASN A 41 -13.48 -15.43 -10.25
C ASN A 41 -12.55 -16.63 -10.06
N ASP A 42 -11.50 -16.74 -10.83
CA ASP A 42 -10.50 -17.77 -10.61
C ASP A 42 -9.87 -17.54 -9.22
N ALA A 43 -9.64 -18.58 -8.47
CA ALA A 43 -9.09 -18.51 -7.10
C ALA A 43 -9.96 -17.71 -6.10
N GLN A 44 -11.23 -18.09 -5.96
CA GLN A 44 -12.11 -17.57 -4.90
C GLN A 44 -11.46 -17.74 -3.51
N GLY A 45 -11.47 -16.68 -2.73
CA GLY A 45 -11.00 -16.68 -1.34
C GLY A 45 -9.51 -16.41 -1.15
N MET A 46 -8.71 -16.25 -2.20
CA MET A 46 -7.29 -15.91 -2.02
C MET A 46 -7.12 -14.52 -1.43
N ASP A 47 -7.67 -13.48 -2.05
CA ASP A 47 -7.61 -12.09 -1.58
C ASP A 47 -8.98 -11.44 -1.67
N PRO A 48 -9.18 -10.31 -0.96
CA PRO A 48 -10.38 -9.51 -1.17
C PRO A 48 -10.49 -9.08 -2.63
N VAL A 49 -11.67 -9.31 -3.23
CA VAL A 49 -11.93 -8.99 -4.65
C VAL A 49 -12.80 -7.74 -4.85
N GLY A 50 -12.75 -6.79 -3.92
CA GLY A 50 -13.52 -5.54 -4.00
C GLY A 50 -13.27 -4.74 -5.27
N TYR A 51 -12.06 -4.79 -5.82
CA TYR A 51 -11.71 -4.20 -7.11
C TYR A 51 -12.57 -4.72 -8.29
N LYS A 52 -13.09 -5.93 -8.19
CA LYS A 52 -13.97 -6.53 -9.20
C LYS A 52 -15.24 -5.71 -9.44
N GLY A 53 -15.78 -5.05 -8.41
CA GLY A 53 -16.95 -4.18 -8.54
C GLY A 53 -16.74 -3.07 -9.55
N PRO A 54 -15.85 -2.09 -9.30
CA PRO A 54 -15.57 -1.01 -10.24
C PRO A 54 -15.03 -1.50 -11.59
N LEU A 55 -14.21 -2.57 -11.62
CA LEU A 55 -13.70 -3.16 -12.86
C LEU A 55 -14.85 -3.65 -13.75
N ARG A 56 -15.81 -4.40 -13.21
CA ARG A 56 -16.97 -4.90 -13.96
C ARG A 56 -17.90 -3.79 -14.42
N VAL A 57 -18.17 -2.80 -13.56
CA VAL A 57 -19.00 -1.63 -13.93
C VAL A 57 -18.39 -0.90 -15.11
N LEU A 58 -17.08 -0.64 -15.06
CA LEU A 58 -16.40 0.04 -16.16
C LEU A 58 -16.36 -0.82 -17.42
N LEU A 59 -16.05 -2.11 -17.34
CA LEU A 59 -16.01 -3.00 -18.51
C LEU A 59 -17.40 -3.29 -19.10
N ALA A 60 -18.49 -3.06 -18.37
CA ALA A 60 -19.85 -3.18 -18.91
C ALA A 60 -20.21 -2.05 -19.89
N VAL A 61 -19.56 -0.89 -19.77
CA VAL A 61 -19.86 0.32 -20.59
C VAL A 61 -18.67 0.81 -21.39
N THR A 62 -17.47 0.26 -21.16
CA THR A 62 -16.22 0.69 -21.82
C THR A 62 -15.32 -0.53 -22.12
N ASN A 63 -14.01 -0.30 -22.18
CA ASN A 63 -13.00 -1.33 -22.45
C ASN A 63 -11.73 -1.13 -21.61
N PHE A 64 -10.73 -2.00 -21.78
CA PHE A 64 -9.48 -1.96 -21.01
C PHE A 64 -8.68 -0.66 -21.15
N ASN A 65 -8.72 0.04 -22.28
CA ASN A 65 -8.05 1.35 -22.38
C ASN A 65 -8.62 2.36 -21.37
N THR A 66 -9.93 2.31 -21.13
CA THR A 66 -10.58 3.17 -20.14
C THR A 66 -10.20 2.79 -18.72
N ILE A 67 -9.98 1.50 -18.43
CA ILE A 67 -9.51 1.06 -17.10
C ILE A 67 -8.19 1.73 -16.75
N ALA A 68 -7.18 1.64 -17.63
CA ALA A 68 -5.89 2.29 -17.42
C ALA A 68 -6.04 3.82 -17.32
N ALA A 69 -6.81 4.44 -18.21
CA ALA A 69 -7.05 5.89 -18.17
C ALA A 69 -7.67 6.36 -16.84
N VAL A 70 -8.66 5.63 -16.31
CA VAL A 70 -9.28 5.93 -15.00
C VAL A 70 -8.25 5.80 -13.88
N GLN A 71 -7.42 4.77 -13.88
CA GLN A 71 -6.37 4.58 -12.88
C GLN A 71 -5.31 5.69 -12.93
N HIS A 72 -4.91 6.13 -14.12
CA HIS A 72 -4.04 7.29 -14.28
C HIS A 72 -4.69 8.59 -13.80
N LEU A 73 -5.98 8.79 -14.05
CA LEU A 73 -6.72 9.94 -13.52
C LEU A 73 -6.83 9.90 -12.00
N LEU A 74 -7.01 8.71 -11.39
CA LEU A 74 -6.98 8.56 -9.94
C LEU A 74 -5.61 8.94 -9.37
N GLY A 75 -4.50 8.53 -10.00
CA GLY A 75 -3.15 8.92 -9.59
C GLY A 75 -2.94 10.44 -9.59
N LEU A 76 -3.38 11.13 -10.66
CA LEU A 76 -3.35 12.59 -10.73
C LEU A 76 -4.26 13.24 -9.68
N ALA A 77 -5.47 12.73 -9.49
CA ALA A 77 -6.43 13.25 -8.52
C ALA A 77 -5.90 13.11 -7.08
N MET A 78 -5.30 11.95 -6.73
CA MET A 78 -4.65 11.75 -5.44
C MET A 78 -3.57 12.79 -5.18
N ALA A 79 -2.71 13.07 -6.16
CA ALA A 79 -1.66 14.09 -6.03
C ALA A 79 -2.27 15.48 -5.77
N VAL A 80 -3.33 15.87 -6.47
CA VAL A 80 -4.02 17.14 -6.24
C VAL A 80 -4.66 17.20 -4.85
N VAL A 81 -5.34 16.13 -4.43
CA VAL A 81 -5.96 16.05 -3.09
C VAL A 81 -4.90 16.18 -1.99
N LEU A 82 -3.79 15.46 -2.10
CA LEU A 82 -2.69 15.55 -1.14
C LEU A 82 -2.08 16.95 -1.11
N TYR A 83 -1.85 17.57 -2.27
CA TYR A 83 -1.36 18.95 -2.35
C TYR A 83 -2.25 19.92 -1.61
N VAL A 84 -3.56 19.91 -1.92
CA VAL A 84 -4.54 20.78 -1.28
C VAL A 84 -4.61 20.52 0.22
N LEU A 85 -4.58 19.25 0.62
CA LEU A 85 -4.63 18.86 2.04
C LEU A 85 -3.40 19.35 2.81
N LEU A 86 -2.20 19.20 2.27
CA LEU A 86 -0.96 19.70 2.86
C LEU A 86 -0.98 21.21 3.03
N LEU A 87 -1.45 21.96 2.02
CA LEU A 87 -1.63 23.39 2.12
C LEU A 87 -2.62 23.77 3.23
N ARG A 88 -3.76 23.10 3.31
CA ARG A 88 -4.78 23.32 4.37
C ARG A 88 -4.22 23.03 5.76
N ARG A 89 -3.27 22.10 5.89
CA ARG A 89 -2.57 21.78 7.15
C ARG A 89 -1.33 22.64 7.36
N GLY A 90 -1.13 23.61 6.50
CA GLY A 90 -0.18 24.71 6.68
C GLY A 90 1.24 24.40 6.21
N ALA A 91 1.42 23.39 5.35
CA ALA A 91 2.68 23.19 4.67
C ALA A 91 2.96 24.35 3.69
N PRO A 92 4.22 24.78 3.55
CA PRO A 92 4.59 25.75 2.53
C PRO A 92 4.35 25.18 1.14
N ARG A 93 3.98 26.04 0.17
CA ARG A 93 3.59 25.63 -1.19
C ARG A 93 4.64 24.77 -1.89
N TRP A 94 5.92 25.14 -1.76
CA TRP A 94 7.02 24.40 -2.37
C TRP A 94 7.12 22.99 -1.81
N LEU A 95 6.97 22.84 -0.48
CA LEU A 95 7.05 21.54 0.19
C LEU A 95 5.84 20.67 -0.15
N ALA A 96 4.64 21.25 -0.17
CA ALA A 96 3.43 20.54 -0.62
C ALA A 96 3.56 20.08 -2.07
N ALA A 97 4.15 20.90 -2.96
CA ALA A 97 4.40 20.50 -4.35
C ALA A 97 5.44 19.38 -4.45
N LEU A 98 6.57 19.49 -3.73
CA LEU A 98 7.58 18.43 -3.73
C LEU A 98 7.04 17.10 -3.16
N ALA A 99 6.11 17.16 -2.21
CA ALA A 99 5.47 15.95 -1.68
C ALA A 99 4.57 15.22 -2.70
N MET A 100 4.15 15.90 -3.79
CA MET A 100 3.43 15.24 -4.89
C MET A 100 4.38 14.53 -5.86
N ALA A 101 5.64 14.97 -5.94
CA ALA A 101 6.56 14.52 -6.99
C ALA A 101 6.74 12.98 -6.98
N PRO A 102 6.92 12.30 -5.84
CA PRO A 102 6.99 10.85 -5.79
C PRO A 102 5.78 10.16 -6.45
N LEU A 103 4.57 10.54 -6.09
CA LEU A 103 3.35 9.95 -6.64
C LEU A 103 3.19 10.23 -8.15
N LEU A 104 3.64 11.42 -8.61
CA LEU A 104 3.49 11.83 -10.00
C LEU A 104 4.54 11.24 -10.94
N LEU A 105 5.77 11.02 -10.44
CA LEU A 105 6.93 10.74 -11.26
C LEU A 105 7.50 9.32 -11.07
N ASP A 106 7.10 8.58 -10.03
CA ASP A 106 7.59 7.22 -9.82
C ASP A 106 7.08 6.27 -10.92
N ALA A 107 8.00 5.73 -11.70
CA ALA A 107 7.66 4.88 -12.83
C ALA A 107 7.02 3.54 -12.42
N TYR A 108 7.30 3.05 -11.21
CA TYR A 108 6.64 1.84 -10.69
C TYR A 108 5.18 2.13 -10.35
N GLN A 109 4.88 3.32 -9.81
CA GLN A 109 3.51 3.77 -9.59
C GLN A 109 2.75 3.88 -10.92
N ILE A 110 3.36 4.48 -11.93
CA ILE A 110 2.74 4.62 -13.26
C ILE A 110 2.53 3.25 -13.92
N GLN A 111 3.45 2.31 -13.73
CA GLN A 111 3.32 0.93 -14.23
C GLN A 111 2.14 0.20 -13.57
N ILE A 112 1.96 0.34 -12.24
CA ILE A 112 0.81 -0.23 -11.52
C ILE A 112 -0.50 0.42 -11.99
N GLU A 113 -0.52 1.73 -12.20
CA GLU A 113 -1.70 2.43 -12.76
C GLU A 113 -2.04 1.96 -14.18
N GLN A 114 -1.05 1.53 -14.98
CA GLN A 114 -1.26 0.93 -16.31
C GLN A 114 -1.73 -0.52 -16.24
N SER A 115 -1.68 -1.16 -15.07
CA SER A 115 -2.00 -2.57 -14.89
C SER A 115 -3.42 -2.78 -14.35
N VAL A 116 -4.09 -3.89 -14.72
CA VAL A 116 -5.39 -4.28 -14.13
C VAL A 116 -5.14 -4.84 -12.74
N MET A 117 -4.97 -3.93 -11.77
CA MET A 117 -4.60 -4.22 -10.38
C MET A 117 -5.38 -3.32 -9.41
N PRO A 118 -5.63 -3.77 -8.17
CA PRO A 118 -6.41 -3.02 -7.18
C PRO A 118 -5.65 -1.86 -6.53
N ASP A 119 -4.32 -1.82 -6.64
CA ASP A 119 -3.44 -0.94 -5.86
C ASP A 119 -3.80 0.53 -5.97
N THR A 120 -3.99 1.05 -7.18
CA THR A 120 -4.36 2.45 -7.42
C THR A 120 -5.71 2.81 -6.78
N TRP A 121 -6.67 1.88 -6.80
CA TRP A 121 -7.97 2.06 -6.16
C TRP A 121 -7.86 2.02 -4.65
N PHE A 122 -7.06 1.09 -4.12
CA PHE A 122 -6.73 1.03 -2.69
C PHE A 122 -6.12 2.35 -2.22
N GLU A 123 -5.08 2.83 -2.89
CA GLU A 123 -4.43 4.10 -2.57
C GLU A 123 -5.39 5.29 -2.66
N ALA A 124 -6.26 5.32 -3.67
CA ALA A 124 -7.28 6.37 -3.81
C ALA A 124 -8.28 6.38 -2.64
N LEU A 125 -8.70 5.20 -2.17
CA LEU A 125 -9.55 5.07 -0.98
C LEU A 125 -8.82 5.51 0.30
N VAL A 126 -7.54 5.15 0.45
CA VAL A 126 -6.71 5.60 1.58
C VAL A 126 -6.60 7.12 1.57
N VAL A 127 -6.22 7.73 0.44
CA VAL A 127 -6.11 9.20 0.31
C VAL A 127 -7.44 9.88 0.58
N ALA A 128 -8.55 9.35 0.05
CA ALA A 128 -9.88 9.90 0.27
C ALA A 128 -10.29 9.82 1.74
N GLY A 129 -10.09 8.70 2.39
CA GLY A 129 -10.43 8.50 3.82
C GLY A 129 -9.60 9.41 4.72
N LEU A 130 -8.28 9.51 4.51
CA LEU A 130 -7.40 10.42 5.23
C LEU A 130 -7.77 11.89 4.96
N ALA A 131 -8.10 12.24 3.72
CA ALA A 131 -8.55 13.59 3.37
C ALA A 131 -9.87 13.94 4.06
N ILE A 132 -10.84 13.04 4.11
CA ILE A 132 -12.11 13.24 4.83
C ILE A 132 -11.83 13.55 6.30
N LEU A 133 -11.02 12.73 6.99
CA LEU A 133 -10.68 12.91 8.39
C LEU A 133 -9.92 14.21 8.65
N LEU A 134 -9.07 14.61 7.70
CA LEU A 134 -8.21 15.78 7.79
C LEU A 134 -8.81 17.03 7.13
N TRP A 135 -9.98 17.00 6.49
CA TRP A 135 -10.51 18.17 5.77
C TRP A 135 -10.82 19.33 6.70
N ARG A 136 -11.28 19.03 7.92
CA ARG A 136 -11.59 20.02 8.98
C ARG A 136 -10.67 19.84 10.18
N PRO A 137 -10.28 20.91 10.88
CA PRO A 137 -9.44 20.83 12.09
C PRO A 137 -10.07 19.97 13.19
N ALA A 138 -11.40 20.02 13.32
CA ALA A 138 -12.16 19.26 14.29
C ALA A 138 -13.25 18.42 13.57
N PRO A 139 -12.93 17.17 13.19
CA PRO A 139 -13.90 16.30 12.58
C PRO A 139 -15.04 15.95 13.55
N GLY A 140 -16.28 16.08 13.06
CA GLY A 140 -17.48 15.63 13.77
C GLY A 140 -17.77 14.15 13.56
N TRP A 141 -18.90 13.66 14.15
CA TRP A 141 -19.31 12.26 13.99
C TRP A 141 -19.58 11.86 12.52
N ARG A 142 -20.15 12.79 11.70
CA ARG A 142 -20.39 12.55 10.26
C ARG A 142 -19.07 12.34 9.50
N THR A 143 -18.04 13.10 9.85
CA THR A 143 -16.69 12.95 9.26
C THR A 143 -16.05 11.63 9.70
N ALA A 144 -16.24 11.22 10.97
CA ALA A 144 -15.76 9.94 11.47
C ALA A 144 -16.49 8.77 10.76
N LEU A 145 -17.80 8.88 10.56
CA LEU A 145 -18.61 7.92 9.79
C LEU A 145 -18.10 7.79 8.36
N ALA A 146 -18.00 8.91 7.62
CA ALA A 146 -17.58 8.90 6.23
C ALA A 146 -16.13 8.41 6.06
N GLY A 147 -15.20 8.87 6.94
CA GLY A 147 -13.83 8.41 6.95
C GLY A 147 -13.71 6.92 7.26
N GLY A 148 -14.47 6.43 8.24
CA GLY A 148 -14.53 5.02 8.59
C GLY A 148 -15.04 4.15 7.45
N LEU A 149 -16.15 4.53 6.80
CA LEU A 149 -16.68 3.81 5.63
C LEU A 149 -15.66 3.71 4.49
N VAL A 150 -15.02 4.83 4.14
CA VAL A 150 -14.05 4.86 3.02
C VAL A 150 -12.80 4.06 3.34
N LEU A 151 -12.24 4.21 4.56
CA LEU A 151 -11.06 3.43 4.98
C LEU A 151 -11.40 1.94 5.13
N GLY A 152 -12.57 1.58 5.67
CA GLY A 152 -13.02 0.20 5.75
C GLY A 152 -13.26 -0.42 4.36
N THR A 153 -13.74 0.37 3.39
CA THR A 153 -13.84 -0.07 2.00
C THR A 153 -12.47 -0.38 1.40
N SER A 154 -11.40 0.31 1.78
CA SER A 154 -10.06 0.00 1.28
C SER A 154 -9.61 -1.42 1.64
N ALA A 155 -10.05 -1.97 2.79
CA ALA A 155 -9.72 -3.33 3.23
C ALA A 155 -10.29 -4.43 2.30
N ILE A 156 -11.40 -4.17 1.60
CA ILE A 156 -11.95 -5.10 0.61
C ILE A 156 -11.28 -4.99 -0.77
N PHE A 157 -10.40 -4.01 -0.98
CA PHE A 157 -9.53 -3.91 -2.17
C PHE A 157 -8.16 -4.54 -1.93
N ALA A 158 -7.60 -4.35 -0.74
CA ALA A 158 -6.37 -4.98 -0.29
C ALA A 158 -6.45 -5.18 1.23
N GLN A 159 -6.25 -6.41 1.70
CA GLN A 159 -6.41 -6.79 3.12
C GLN A 159 -5.58 -5.93 4.08
N ILE A 160 -4.42 -5.44 3.64
CA ILE A 160 -3.58 -4.51 4.42
C ILE A 160 -4.31 -3.23 4.84
N GLY A 161 -5.44 -2.90 4.20
CA GLY A 161 -6.31 -1.78 4.58
C GLY A 161 -6.88 -1.90 5.99
N GLU A 162 -6.99 -3.12 6.55
CA GLU A 162 -7.41 -3.33 7.95
C GLU A 162 -6.50 -2.60 8.94
N ALA A 163 -5.21 -2.49 8.62
CA ALA A 163 -4.22 -1.81 9.44
C ALA A 163 -4.50 -0.30 9.63
N LEU A 164 -5.35 0.31 8.79
CA LEU A 164 -5.68 1.73 8.85
C LEU A 164 -6.66 2.08 9.99
N LEU A 165 -7.34 1.10 10.58
CA LEU A 165 -8.25 1.32 11.69
C LEU A 165 -7.54 1.95 12.89
N LEU A 166 -6.41 1.37 13.29
CA LEU A 166 -5.65 1.82 14.47
C LEU A 166 -5.16 3.27 14.35
N PRO A 167 -4.47 3.70 13.28
CA PRO A 167 -4.06 5.09 13.13
C PRO A 167 -5.24 6.07 13.07
N ALA A 168 -6.37 5.71 12.45
CA ALA A 168 -7.54 6.56 12.40
C ALA A 168 -8.19 6.75 13.78
N VAL A 169 -8.29 5.69 14.58
CA VAL A 169 -8.74 5.75 15.98
C VAL A 169 -7.79 6.59 16.81
N LEU A 170 -6.49 6.33 16.75
CA LEU A 170 -5.46 7.09 17.47
C LEU A 170 -5.55 8.58 17.16
N TYR A 171 -5.71 8.94 15.91
CA TYR A 171 -5.91 10.32 15.48
C TYR A 171 -7.11 10.98 16.18
N LEU A 172 -8.29 10.31 16.19
CA LEU A 172 -9.49 10.84 16.83
C LEU A 172 -9.35 11.00 18.35
N LEU A 173 -8.61 10.11 18.99
CA LEU A 173 -8.33 10.18 20.43
C LEU A 173 -7.41 11.36 20.77
N VAL A 174 -6.41 11.63 19.94
CA VAL A 174 -5.44 12.73 20.14
C VAL A 174 -6.02 14.11 19.82
N LEU A 175 -7.16 14.21 19.14
CA LEU A 175 -7.79 15.50 18.81
C LEU A 175 -8.19 16.33 20.04
N GLY A 176 -8.49 15.68 21.16
CA GLY A 176 -8.96 16.35 22.37
C GLY A 176 -10.45 16.72 22.31
N GLY A 177 -10.87 17.63 23.17
CA GLY A 177 -12.28 18.04 23.29
C GLY A 177 -13.09 17.20 24.29
N GLY A 178 -12.38 16.46 25.14
CA GLY A 178 -12.95 15.61 26.19
C GLY A 178 -13.06 14.13 25.75
N TRP A 179 -12.76 13.22 26.69
CA TRP A 179 -12.67 11.79 26.44
C TRP A 179 -13.96 11.15 25.87
N ARG A 180 -15.15 11.61 26.36
CA ARG A 180 -16.45 11.12 25.88
C ARG A 180 -16.68 11.42 24.40
N ARG A 181 -16.32 12.63 23.94
CA ARG A 181 -16.45 13.02 22.52
C ARG A 181 -15.43 12.29 21.65
N ALA A 182 -14.21 12.11 22.14
CA ALA A 182 -13.17 11.36 21.44
C ALA A 182 -13.59 9.90 21.26
N LEU A 183 -14.06 9.26 22.35
CA LEU A 183 -14.53 7.89 22.33
C LEU A 183 -15.77 7.72 21.43
N GLY A 184 -16.75 8.63 21.50
CA GLY A 184 -17.94 8.57 20.63
C GLY A 184 -17.59 8.66 19.14
N ARG A 185 -16.64 9.55 18.76
CA ARG A 185 -16.17 9.64 17.37
C ARG A 185 -15.39 8.39 16.94
N ALA A 186 -14.55 7.86 17.82
CA ALA A 186 -13.80 6.62 17.56
C ALA A 186 -14.75 5.42 17.41
N SER A 187 -15.76 5.28 18.25
CA SER A 187 -16.77 4.21 18.12
C SER A 187 -17.55 4.29 16.82
N VAL A 188 -17.95 5.50 16.40
CA VAL A 188 -18.63 5.71 15.10
C VAL A 188 -17.70 5.34 13.95
N LEU A 189 -16.41 5.73 14.01
CA LEU A 189 -15.44 5.36 13.00
C LEU A 189 -15.24 3.84 12.96
N CYS A 190 -15.07 3.18 14.10
CA CYS A 190 -14.90 1.72 14.16
C CYS A 190 -16.11 0.98 13.56
N ALA A 191 -17.33 1.35 13.94
CA ALA A 191 -18.54 0.74 13.40
C ALA A 191 -18.66 0.95 11.87
N ALA A 192 -18.34 2.17 11.40
CA ALA A 192 -18.36 2.50 10.00
C ALA A 192 -17.25 1.79 9.20
N PHE A 193 -16.08 1.61 9.80
CA PHE A 193 -14.95 0.89 9.20
C PHE A 193 -15.26 -0.61 9.04
N ILE A 194 -15.85 -1.22 10.06
CA ILE A 194 -16.15 -2.65 10.06
C ILE A 194 -17.31 -2.97 9.10
N LEU A 195 -18.25 -2.05 8.87
CA LEU A 195 -19.45 -2.28 8.09
C LEU A 195 -19.18 -2.79 6.65
N PRO A 196 -18.32 -2.16 5.81
CA PRO A 196 -18.00 -2.71 4.48
C PRO A 196 -17.37 -4.09 4.54
N ILE A 197 -16.51 -4.36 5.52
CA ILE A 197 -15.87 -5.67 5.71
C ILE A 197 -16.91 -6.73 6.04
N LEU A 198 -17.79 -6.47 7.02
CA LEU A 198 -18.88 -7.40 7.35
C LEU A 198 -19.83 -7.61 6.18
N THR A 199 -20.15 -6.55 5.44
CA THR A 199 -20.99 -6.66 4.23
C THR A 199 -20.34 -7.58 3.21
N TYR A 200 -19.03 -7.42 2.97
CA TYR A 200 -18.29 -8.27 2.05
C TYR A 200 -18.24 -9.74 2.51
N CYS A 201 -17.93 -9.99 3.79
CA CYS A 201 -17.95 -11.35 4.37
C CYS A 201 -19.36 -11.98 4.32
N THR A 202 -20.41 -11.19 4.53
CA THR A 202 -21.80 -11.67 4.41
C THR A 202 -22.13 -12.04 2.96
N ILE A 203 -21.70 -11.25 1.98
CA ILE A 203 -21.87 -11.59 0.55
C ILE A 203 -21.15 -12.90 0.23
N ASN A 204 -19.93 -13.12 0.73
CA ASN A 204 -19.21 -14.38 0.55
C ASN A 204 -19.98 -15.54 1.20
N TYR A 205 -20.46 -15.36 2.42
CA TYR A 205 -21.28 -16.38 3.08
C TYR A 205 -22.52 -16.78 2.27
N LEU A 206 -23.25 -15.80 1.74
CA LEU A 206 -24.43 -16.06 0.92
C LEU A 206 -24.09 -16.69 -0.45
N ALA A 207 -22.88 -16.41 -0.98
CA ALA A 207 -22.46 -16.91 -2.28
C ALA A 207 -21.83 -18.32 -2.24
N VAL A 208 -21.06 -18.62 -1.19
CA VAL A 208 -20.24 -19.86 -1.11
C VAL A 208 -20.40 -20.60 0.22
N GLY A 209 -21.20 -20.10 1.16
CA GLY A 209 -21.47 -20.76 2.45
C GLY A 209 -20.37 -20.52 3.51
N ASP A 210 -19.38 -19.67 3.24
CA ASP A 210 -18.25 -19.43 4.13
C ASP A 210 -18.05 -17.92 4.39
N PHE A 211 -17.88 -17.55 5.68
CA PHE A 211 -17.78 -16.16 6.13
C PHE A 211 -16.33 -15.74 6.27
N PHE A 212 -15.79 -15.10 5.25
CA PHE A 212 -14.37 -14.72 5.20
C PHE A 212 -14.14 -13.40 4.46
N LEU A 213 -13.04 -12.72 4.77
CA LEU A 213 -12.48 -11.63 3.98
C LEU A 213 -11.45 -12.17 2.99
N SER A 214 -10.54 -13.03 3.45
CA SER A 214 -9.51 -13.72 2.68
C SER A 214 -9.14 -15.05 3.34
N HIS A 215 -8.76 -16.04 2.55
CA HIS A 215 -8.25 -17.31 3.03
C HIS A 215 -6.71 -17.41 2.98
N THR A 216 -6.02 -16.34 2.56
CA THR A 216 -4.56 -16.37 2.43
C THR A 216 -3.82 -16.17 3.74
N GLY A 217 -4.48 -15.72 4.81
CA GLY A 217 -3.79 -15.37 6.07
C GLY A 217 -2.90 -16.48 6.63
N VAL A 218 -3.37 -17.73 6.61
CA VAL A 218 -2.62 -18.89 7.14
C VAL A 218 -1.42 -19.22 6.25
N THR A 219 -1.61 -19.22 4.92
CA THR A 219 -0.58 -19.53 3.93
C THR A 219 0.47 -18.41 3.82
N SER A 220 0.06 -17.16 3.94
CA SER A 220 0.99 -16.03 3.92
C SER A 220 1.89 -16.02 5.16
N VAL A 221 1.35 -16.38 6.34
CA VAL A 221 2.18 -16.62 7.54
C VAL A 221 3.14 -17.79 7.33
N TYR A 222 2.68 -18.87 6.65
CA TYR A 222 3.55 -19.98 6.29
C TYR A 222 4.68 -19.53 5.36
N GLY A 223 4.40 -18.78 4.33
CA GLY A 223 5.44 -18.24 3.44
C GLY A 223 6.56 -17.56 4.24
N ARG A 224 6.21 -16.71 5.19
CA ARG A 224 7.16 -16.01 6.06
C ARG A 224 7.89 -16.94 7.02
N THR A 225 7.18 -17.82 7.72
CA THR A 225 7.77 -18.71 8.73
C THR A 225 8.66 -19.76 8.08
N ALA A 226 8.22 -20.39 6.98
CA ALA A 226 8.96 -21.39 6.23
C ALA A 226 10.22 -20.80 5.58
N ALA A 227 10.17 -19.56 5.06
CA ALA A 227 11.35 -18.88 4.53
C ALA A 227 12.43 -18.65 5.61
N ALA A 228 12.03 -18.44 6.86
CA ALA A 228 12.94 -18.20 7.98
C ALA A 228 13.36 -19.44 8.74
N ALA A 229 12.61 -20.56 8.62
CA ALA A 229 12.76 -21.74 9.44
C ALA A 229 14.08 -22.50 9.21
N ASP A 230 14.64 -22.99 10.29
CA ASP A 230 15.67 -24.02 10.28
C ASP A 230 15.07 -25.34 10.76
N CYS A 231 14.60 -26.13 9.82
CA CYS A 231 13.88 -27.38 10.09
C CYS A 231 14.74 -28.45 10.81
N ASN A 232 16.07 -28.30 10.79
CA ASN A 232 16.95 -29.26 11.49
C ASN A 232 16.90 -29.08 13.00
N THR A 233 16.56 -27.90 13.48
CA THR A 233 16.56 -27.57 14.91
C THR A 233 15.12 -27.47 15.47
N LEU A 234 14.08 -27.59 14.62
CA LEU A 234 12.69 -27.59 15.06
C LEU A 234 12.23 -28.97 15.54
N ARG A 235 11.45 -28.97 16.60
CA ARG A 235 10.74 -30.16 17.08
C ARG A 235 9.41 -30.27 16.33
N LEU A 236 9.40 -31.07 15.26
CA LEU A 236 8.28 -31.25 14.36
C LEU A 236 7.77 -32.68 14.38
N THR A 237 6.47 -32.86 14.25
CA THR A 237 5.87 -34.16 13.94
C THR A 237 6.24 -34.62 12.52
N PRO A 238 6.06 -35.90 12.16
CA PRO A 238 6.32 -36.35 10.78
C PRO A 238 5.53 -35.56 9.73
N ALA A 239 4.28 -35.22 9.99
CA ALA A 239 3.43 -34.44 9.09
C ALA A 239 3.94 -32.98 8.96
N GLU A 240 4.21 -32.29 10.07
CA GLU A 240 4.79 -30.93 10.08
C GLU A 240 6.16 -30.88 9.38
N ARG A 241 6.95 -31.97 9.47
CA ARG A 241 8.25 -32.06 8.79
C ARG A 241 8.12 -32.06 7.27
N GLY A 242 7.01 -32.57 6.73
CA GLY A 242 6.68 -32.46 5.32
C GLY A 242 6.44 -31.04 4.84
N MET A 243 6.13 -30.11 5.75
CA MET A 243 6.00 -28.67 5.43
C MET A 243 7.36 -27.95 5.33
N CYS A 244 8.46 -28.60 5.65
CA CYS A 244 9.79 -28.01 5.57
C CYS A 244 10.23 -27.79 4.13
N PRO A 245 10.53 -26.56 3.71
CA PRO A 245 11.07 -26.30 2.39
C PRO A 245 12.53 -26.72 2.30
N THR A 246 12.97 -27.05 1.11
CA THR A 246 14.39 -27.18 0.78
C THR A 246 15.07 -25.80 0.81
N ARG A 247 16.41 -25.78 0.90
CA ARG A 247 17.17 -24.52 0.82
C ARG A 247 16.93 -23.76 -0.51
N ALA A 248 16.76 -24.49 -1.60
CA ALA A 248 16.46 -23.91 -2.91
C ALA A 248 15.08 -23.22 -2.94
N GLN A 249 14.07 -23.84 -2.31
CA GLN A 249 12.74 -23.23 -2.16
C GLN A 249 12.76 -22.01 -1.22
N GLN A 250 13.49 -22.10 -0.09
CA GLN A 250 13.66 -20.94 0.80
C GLN A 250 14.31 -19.74 0.10
N ALA A 251 15.27 -19.99 -0.78
CA ALA A 251 15.95 -18.93 -1.54
C ALA A 251 15.03 -18.19 -2.52
N LYS A 252 13.93 -18.81 -2.96
CA LYS A 252 12.92 -18.16 -3.80
C LYS A 252 12.07 -17.12 -3.02
N GLY A 253 11.92 -17.29 -1.71
CA GLY A 253 11.20 -16.36 -0.82
C GLY A 253 9.78 -16.76 -0.45
N PRO A 254 9.12 -15.95 0.41
CA PRO A 254 7.79 -16.22 0.94
C PRO A 254 6.71 -16.42 -0.14
N ASP A 255 6.67 -15.56 -1.18
CA ASP A 255 5.72 -15.64 -2.30
C ASP A 255 5.75 -17.03 -2.98
N SER A 256 6.97 -17.49 -3.30
CA SER A 256 7.14 -18.81 -3.92
C SER A 256 6.78 -19.96 -2.98
N LEU A 257 7.03 -19.81 -1.68
CA LEU A 257 6.64 -20.83 -0.69
C LEU A 257 5.12 -20.88 -0.50
N GLU A 258 4.42 -19.79 -0.74
CA GLU A 258 2.96 -19.76 -0.69
C GLU A 258 2.32 -20.28 -1.98
N PHE A 259 2.83 -19.91 -3.16
CA PHE A 259 2.10 -20.07 -4.43
C PHE A 259 2.72 -21.03 -5.44
N ASP A 260 4.04 -21.32 -5.41
CA ASP A 260 4.67 -22.23 -6.39
C ASP A 260 4.12 -23.65 -6.24
N GLN A 261 3.82 -24.32 -7.35
CA GLN A 261 3.29 -25.68 -7.37
C GLN A 261 4.22 -26.72 -6.71
N ASP A 262 5.54 -26.46 -6.71
CA ASP A 262 6.54 -27.30 -6.07
C ASP A 262 6.72 -27.00 -4.57
N SER A 263 6.01 -26.00 -4.04
CA SER A 263 5.99 -25.68 -2.63
C SER A 263 5.45 -26.83 -1.77
N PRO A 264 5.98 -27.06 -0.57
CA PRO A 264 5.43 -28.05 0.33
C PRO A 264 3.92 -27.89 0.56
N VAL A 265 3.45 -26.66 0.81
CA VAL A 265 2.04 -26.38 1.10
C VAL A 265 1.13 -26.71 -0.09
N GLN A 266 1.55 -26.38 -1.31
CA GLN A 266 0.74 -26.65 -2.50
C GLN A 266 0.62 -28.13 -2.79
N ARG A 267 1.65 -28.94 -2.49
CA ARG A 267 1.59 -30.39 -2.57
C ARG A 267 0.57 -30.99 -1.59
N TYR A 268 0.53 -30.47 -0.35
CA TYR A 268 -0.47 -30.93 0.61
C TYR A 268 -1.90 -30.56 0.21
N TYR A 269 -2.12 -29.37 -0.37
CA TYR A 269 -3.43 -29.00 -0.90
C TYR A 269 -3.89 -29.86 -2.10
N ALA A 270 -2.95 -30.46 -2.84
CA ALA A 270 -3.30 -31.39 -3.90
C ALA A 270 -3.80 -32.75 -3.37
N ASP A 271 -3.31 -33.16 -2.19
CA ASP A 271 -3.52 -34.50 -1.64
C ASP A 271 -4.55 -34.55 -0.51
N LEU A 272 -4.78 -33.45 0.22
CA LEU A 272 -5.61 -33.41 1.42
C LEU A 272 -6.69 -32.32 1.37
N PRO A 273 -7.80 -32.51 2.13
CA PRO A 273 -8.79 -31.46 2.33
C PRO A 273 -8.17 -30.18 2.93
N ARG A 274 -8.72 -29.05 2.50
CA ARG A 274 -8.18 -27.73 2.85
C ARG A 274 -8.09 -27.47 4.35
N ASP A 275 -9.13 -27.84 5.09
CA ASP A 275 -9.20 -27.67 6.56
C ASP A 275 -8.09 -28.43 7.29
N GLN A 276 -7.72 -29.62 6.81
CA GLN A 276 -6.63 -30.40 7.36
C GLN A 276 -5.27 -29.76 7.05
N VAL A 277 -5.10 -29.25 5.82
CA VAL A 277 -3.87 -28.56 5.44
C VAL A 277 -3.73 -27.24 6.23
N ASP A 278 -4.80 -26.45 6.34
CA ASP A 278 -4.78 -25.20 7.11
C ASP A 278 -4.47 -25.44 8.60
N ALA A 279 -4.97 -26.53 9.19
CA ALA A 279 -4.60 -26.93 10.55
C ALA A 279 -3.11 -27.28 10.66
N LEU A 280 -2.58 -28.08 9.71
CA LEU A 280 -1.17 -28.46 9.68
C LEU A 280 -0.24 -27.25 9.49
N ILE A 281 -0.63 -26.31 8.62
CA ILE A 281 0.09 -25.04 8.42
C ILE A 281 0.09 -24.21 9.71
N THR A 282 -1.04 -24.14 10.39
CA THR A 282 -1.19 -23.40 11.65
C THR A 282 -0.26 -23.97 12.72
N ASP A 283 -0.21 -25.28 12.85
CA ASP A 283 0.68 -25.98 13.80
C ASP A 283 2.15 -25.72 13.43
N PHE A 284 2.54 -25.86 12.17
CA PHE A 284 3.89 -25.55 11.70
C PHE A 284 4.27 -24.09 11.99
N ASN A 285 3.41 -23.13 11.65
CA ASN A 285 3.64 -21.71 11.94
C ASN A 285 3.84 -21.46 13.42
N HIS A 286 3.00 -22.05 14.26
CA HIS A 286 3.12 -21.95 15.72
C HIS A 286 4.46 -22.51 16.22
N ARG A 287 4.90 -23.67 15.69
CA ARG A 287 6.22 -24.26 16.05
C ARG A 287 7.37 -23.30 15.69
N VAL A 288 7.36 -22.76 14.46
CA VAL A 288 8.42 -21.84 14.03
C VAL A 288 8.41 -20.56 14.88
N LEU A 289 7.25 -19.95 15.09
CA LEU A 289 7.12 -18.71 15.85
C LEU A 289 7.50 -18.87 17.33
N THR A 290 7.24 -20.03 17.95
CA THR A 290 7.57 -20.28 19.35
C THR A 290 9.00 -20.75 19.56
N GLN A 291 9.56 -21.58 18.66
CA GLN A 291 10.90 -22.13 18.81
C GLN A 291 11.99 -21.28 18.17
N GLN A 292 11.66 -20.49 17.12
CA GLN A 292 12.63 -19.68 16.37
C GLN A 292 12.17 -18.22 16.14
N PRO A 293 11.60 -17.51 17.13
CA PRO A 293 11.04 -16.17 16.95
C PRO A 293 12.08 -15.16 16.44
N LEU A 294 13.32 -15.25 16.89
CA LEU A 294 14.39 -14.33 16.47
C LEU A 294 14.79 -14.51 14.99
N ARG A 295 14.64 -15.71 14.43
CA ARG A 295 14.93 -15.92 13.00
C ARG A 295 13.86 -15.24 12.15
N VAL A 296 12.59 -15.42 12.50
CA VAL A 296 11.45 -14.76 11.84
C VAL A 296 11.55 -13.22 11.97
N LEU A 297 11.83 -12.74 13.18
CA LEU A 297 12.01 -11.31 13.44
C LEU A 297 13.18 -10.70 12.64
N ARG A 298 14.30 -11.41 12.53
CA ARG A 298 15.44 -10.95 11.71
C ARG A 298 15.10 -10.91 10.22
N ALA A 299 14.36 -11.90 9.71
CA ALA A 299 13.91 -11.90 8.31
C ALA A 299 12.98 -10.72 8.05
N TYR A 300 11.99 -10.50 8.91
CA TYR A 300 11.08 -9.36 8.86
C TYR A 300 11.81 -8.01 8.93
N ALA A 301 12.71 -7.83 9.92
CA ALA A 301 13.47 -6.59 10.07
C ALA A 301 14.35 -6.28 8.85
N ARG A 302 14.90 -7.31 8.20
CA ARG A 302 15.65 -7.15 6.95
C ARG A 302 14.79 -6.60 5.84
N ASP A 303 13.55 -7.09 5.71
CA ASP A 303 12.62 -6.65 4.68
C ASP A 303 12.16 -5.21 4.95
N VAL A 304 11.85 -4.85 6.18
CA VAL A 304 11.54 -3.46 6.58
C VAL A 304 12.70 -2.51 6.24
N VAL A 305 13.95 -2.92 6.48
CA VAL A 305 15.11 -2.08 6.13
C VAL A 305 15.26 -1.93 4.61
N ARG A 306 14.91 -2.93 3.81
CA ARG A 306 14.94 -2.86 2.34
C ARG A 306 14.03 -1.78 1.77
N LEU A 307 12.95 -1.40 2.44
CA LEU A 307 12.11 -0.26 2.04
C LEU A 307 12.91 1.04 1.84
N PHE A 308 14.04 1.15 2.52
CA PHE A 308 14.91 2.34 2.52
C PHE A 308 16.16 2.16 1.64
N ALA A 309 16.28 1.08 0.87
CA ALA A 309 17.43 0.83 -0.02
C ALA A 309 17.52 1.92 -1.09
N LEU A 310 18.77 2.25 -1.47
CA LEU A 310 19.06 3.28 -2.49
C LEU A 310 18.54 2.86 -3.87
N THR A 311 18.73 1.60 -4.19
CA THR A 311 18.33 0.99 -5.47
C THR A 311 17.25 -0.06 -5.24
N ARG A 312 16.35 -0.19 -6.21
CA ARG A 312 15.42 -1.31 -6.28
C ARG A 312 16.08 -2.40 -7.12
N ASP A 313 16.51 -3.46 -6.48
CA ASP A 313 17.18 -4.59 -7.12
C ASP A 313 16.49 -5.93 -6.86
N GLY A 314 16.81 -6.92 -7.67
CA GLY A 314 16.41 -8.30 -7.43
C GLY A 314 17.36 -8.95 -6.42
N SER A 315 16.83 -9.36 -5.28
CA SER A 315 17.56 -10.14 -4.28
C SER A 315 16.90 -11.49 -4.08
N PRO A 316 17.64 -12.55 -3.72
CA PRO A 316 17.05 -13.81 -3.35
C PRO A 316 16.00 -13.64 -2.23
N GLY A 317 14.89 -14.33 -2.35
CA GLY A 317 13.82 -14.28 -1.35
C GLY A 317 12.90 -13.06 -1.45
N VAL A 318 12.94 -12.32 -2.56
CA VAL A 318 12.09 -11.17 -2.85
C VAL A 318 11.36 -11.41 -4.17
N THR A 319 10.11 -10.98 -4.26
CA THR A 319 9.37 -10.99 -5.53
C THR A 319 10.20 -10.32 -6.63
N ALA A 320 10.34 -10.98 -7.77
CA ALA A 320 11.19 -10.52 -8.87
C ALA A 320 10.80 -9.09 -9.30
N ILE A 321 11.72 -8.16 -9.19
CA ILE A 321 11.49 -6.74 -9.51
C ILE A 321 11.05 -6.54 -10.97
N SER A 322 11.52 -7.41 -11.88
CA SER A 322 11.12 -7.36 -13.29
C SER A 322 9.62 -7.47 -13.53
N ARG A 323 8.87 -8.02 -12.56
CA ARG A 323 7.41 -8.05 -12.60
C ARG A 323 6.78 -6.65 -12.55
N TRP A 324 7.47 -5.70 -11.94
CA TRP A 324 7.01 -4.31 -11.72
C TRP A 324 7.74 -3.31 -12.60
N GLN A 325 8.51 -3.78 -13.59
CA GLN A 325 9.23 -2.92 -14.54
C GLN A 325 8.51 -2.86 -15.87
N PHE A 326 8.52 -1.69 -16.48
CA PHE A 326 8.13 -1.52 -17.86
C PHE A 326 9.02 -2.39 -18.74
N GLN A 327 8.43 -3.18 -19.63
CA GLN A 327 9.13 -4.07 -20.54
C GLN A 327 9.14 -3.48 -21.94
N THR A 328 10.17 -3.78 -22.74
CA THR A 328 10.25 -3.34 -24.15
C THR A 328 9.37 -4.18 -25.07
N THR A 329 8.86 -5.31 -24.58
CA THR A 329 7.85 -6.17 -25.23
C THR A 329 6.65 -6.33 -24.31
N TYR A 330 5.50 -6.75 -24.87
CA TYR A 330 4.32 -6.97 -24.02
C TYR A 330 4.57 -8.13 -23.05
N PRO A 331 4.48 -7.88 -21.72
CA PRO A 331 4.76 -8.90 -20.71
C PRO A 331 3.61 -9.92 -20.62
N TYR A 332 3.98 -11.20 -20.56
CA TYR A 332 3.07 -12.29 -20.25
C TYR A 332 3.58 -13.04 -19.02
N PHE A 333 2.65 -13.49 -18.17
CA PHE A 333 2.95 -14.21 -16.92
C PHE A 333 2.20 -15.54 -16.87
N PRO A 334 2.69 -16.59 -17.58
CA PRO A 334 2.08 -17.91 -17.53
C PRO A 334 2.09 -18.50 -16.11
N PRO A 335 1.09 -19.33 -15.76
CA PRO A 335 -0.07 -19.67 -16.57
C PRO A 335 -1.20 -18.61 -16.54
N HIS A 336 -1.28 -17.75 -15.51
CA HIS A 336 -2.44 -16.92 -15.19
C HIS A 336 -2.64 -15.71 -16.11
N ALA A 337 -1.57 -15.14 -16.66
CA ALA A 337 -1.61 -14.09 -17.67
C ALA A 337 -0.80 -14.50 -18.91
N SER A 338 -1.02 -15.69 -19.41
CA SER A 338 -0.46 -16.16 -20.68
C SER A 338 -1.03 -15.37 -21.86
N ARG A 339 -0.37 -15.44 -23.02
CA ARG A 339 -0.88 -14.80 -24.25
C ARG A 339 -2.32 -15.18 -24.53
N GLN A 340 -2.68 -16.46 -24.43
CA GLN A 340 -4.05 -16.94 -24.65
C GLN A 340 -5.05 -16.30 -23.68
N VAL A 341 -4.73 -16.22 -22.39
CA VAL A 341 -5.58 -15.59 -21.38
C VAL A 341 -5.82 -14.11 -21.71
N VAL A 342 -4.75 -13.39 -22.05
CA VAL A 342 -4.81 -11.94 -22.38
C VAL A 342 -5.59 -11.72 -23.66
N ASP A 343 -5.34 -12.49 -24.73
CA ASP A 343 -6.05 -12.40 -26.01
C ASP A 343 -7.55 -12.69 -25.82
N THR A 344 -7.90 -13.72 -25.03
CA THR A 344 -9.30 -14.04 -24.70
C THR A 344 -9.98 -12.89 -23.92
N ALA A 345 -9.30 -12.33 -22.94
CA ALA A 345 -9.83 -11.21 -22.16
C ALA A 345 -10.06 -9.97 -23.02
N THR A 346 -9.09 -9.60 -23.87
CA THR A 346 -9.21 -8.43 -24.75
C THR A 346 -10.25 -8.62 -25.85
N ALA A 347 -10.43 -9.86 -26.35
CA ALA A 347 -11.51 -10.19 -27.28
C ALA A 347 -12.89 -10.04 -26.61
N ARG A 348 -13.02 -10.43 -25.35
CA ARG A 348 -14.29 -10.38 -24.60
C ARG A 348 -14.66 -8.97 -24.14
N PHE A 349 -13.71 -8.21 -23.59
CA PHE A 349 -13.95 -6.92 -22.93
C PHE A 349 -13.51 -5.71 -23.77
N GLY A 350 -12.92 -5.95 -24.95
CA GLY A 350 -12.50 -4.90 -25.87
C GLY A 350 -11.18 -4.21 -25.49
N GLY A 351 -10.81 -3.23 -26.30
CA GLY A 351 -9.57 -2.46 -26.15
C GLY A 351 -8.53 -2.75 -27.24
N GLY A 352 -8.76 -3.78 -28.06
CA GLY A 352 -7.85 -4.19 -29.13
C GLY A 352 -6.83 -5.22 -28.70
N ARG A 353 -6.01 -5.67 -29.63
CA ARG A 353 -4.95 -6.67 -29.37
C ARG A 353 -3.83 -6.05 -28.52
N PRO A 354 -3.25 -6.83 -27.59
CA PRO A 354 -2.07 -6.40 -26.83
C PRO A 354 -0.95 -5.95 -27.77
N ALA A 355 -0.46 -4.75 -27.55
CA ALA A 355 0.59 -4.16 -28.37
C ALA A 355 1.46 -3.22 -27.54
N VAL A 356 2.74 -3.16 -27.90
CA VAL A 356 3.71 -2.22 -27.34
C VAL A 356 4.16 -1.26 -28.43
N TRP A 357 4.11 0.04 -28.12
CA TRP A 357 4.73 1.05 -28.95
C TRP A 357 6.15 1.28 -28.47
N ALA A 358 7.12 0.70 -29.20
CA ALA A 358 8.51 0.60 -28.80
C ALA A 358 9.14 1.94 -28.37
N PRO A 359 8.99 3.07 -29.10
CA PRO A 359 9.66 4.32 -28.71
C PRO A 359 9.27 4.81 -27.30
N ALA A 360 7.98 4.69 -26.93
CA ALA A 360 7.51 5.10 -25.62
C ALA A 360 7.86 4.04 -24.55
N ALA A 361 7.81 2.77 -24.90
CA ALA A 361 8.17 1.67 -23.99
C ALA A 361 9.67 1.71 -23.64
N ASP A 362 10.54 1.92 -24.61
CA ASP A 362 11.99 2.04 -24.42
C ASP A 362 12.33 3.26 -23.55
N PHE A 363 11.65 4.39 -23.77
CA PHE A 363 11.78 5.57 -22.93
C PHE A 363 11.36 5.29 -21.48
N LEU A 364 10.17 4.69 -21.26
CA LEU A 364 9.66 4.41 -19.92
C LEU A 364 10.50 3.37 -19.19
N HIS A 365 10.96 2.34 -19.90
CA HIS A 365 11.89 1.35 -19.37
C HIS A 365 13.22 2.00 -18.95
N GLY A 366 13.82 2.78 -19.84
CA GLY A 366 15.05 3.53 -19.54
C GLY A 366 14.87 4.52 -18.40
N TYR A 367 13.78 5.30 -18.39
CA TYR A 367 13.43 6.21 -17.30
C TYR A 367 13.35 5.48 -15.96
N GLN A 368 12.66 4.35 -15.91
CA GLN A 368 12.48 3.56 -14.69
C GLN A 368 13.82 3.01 -14.17
N LEU A 369 14.70 2.50 -15.04
CA LEU A 369 15.98 1.92 -14.64
C LEU A 369 17.02 2.96 -14.24
N HIS A 370 16.92 4.19 -14.75
CA HIS A 370 17.91 5.25 -14.51
C HIS A 370 17.44 6.32 -13.53
N GLY A 371 16.64 5.92 -12.52
CA GLY A 371 16.28 6.79 -11.39
C GLY A 371 14.89 7.42 -11.46
N GLY A 372 14.03 7.01 -12.40
CA GLY A 372 12.63 7.40 -12.48
C GLY A 372 11.76 6.77 -11.36
N TYR A 373 12.29 6.65 -10.16
CA TYR A 373 11.61 6.09 -8.99
C TYR A 373 11.99 6.84 -7.72
N THR A 374 11.19 6.70 -6.70
CA THR A 374 11.43 7.31 -5.40
C THR A 374 12.53 6.55 -4.66
N PRO A 375 13.70 7.15 -4.38
CA PRO A 375 14.79 6.47 -3.71
C PRO A 375 14.45 6.23 -2.22
N GLY A 376 14.83 5.04 -1.70
CA GLY A 376 14.60 4.66 -0.29
C GLY A 376 15.15 5.67 0.74
N PRO A 377 16.33 6.31 0.56
CA PRO A 377 16.80 7.35 1.46
C PRO A 377 15.85 8.55 1.61
N LEU A 378 15.10 8.93 0.55
CA LEU A 378 14.06 9.95 0.66
C LEU A 378 12.93 9.48 1.59
N LEU A 379 12.52 8.22 1.48
CA LEU A 379 11.52 7.64 2.38
C LEU A 379 12.04 7.56 3.83
N ALA A 380 13.33 7.26 4.04
CA ALA A 380 13.96 7.29 5.36
C ALA A 380 13.93 8.71 5.97
N LEU A 381 14.24 9.74 5.18
CA LEU A 381 14.12 11.14 5.62
C LEU A 381 12.66 11.50 5.95
N CYS A 382 11.70 11.06 5.14
CA CYS A 382 10.26 11.24 5.43
C CYS A 382 9.86 10.52 6.72
N THR A 383 10.41 9.34 7.00
CA THR A 383 10.19 8.59 8.24
C THR A 383 10.69 9.37 9.45
N LEU A 384 11.92 9.86 9.40
CA LEU A 384 12.52 10.65 10.49
C LEU A 384 11.75 11.97 10.74
N ALA A 385 11.41 12.68 9.66
CA ALA A 385 10.63 13.91 9.75
C ALA A 385 9.21 13.64 10.28
N GLY A 386 8.54 12.59 9.80
CA GLY A 386 7.22 12.16 10.25
C GLY A 386 7.21 11.76 11.72
N LEU A 387 8.22 11.01 12.16
CA LEU A 387 8.41 10.64 13.57
C LEU A 387 8.61 11.89 14.44
N ALA A 388 9.52 12.77 14.06
CA ALA A 388 9.80 14.01 14.81
C ALA A 388 8.56 14.93 14.87
N GLY A 389 7.84 15.07 13.74
CA GLY A 389 6.60 15.84 13.68
C GLY A 389 5.51 15.27 14.57
N SER A 390 5.33 13.94 14.57
CA SER A 390 4.36 13.26 15.44
C SER A 390 4.74 13.34 16.92
N ALA A 391 6.02 13.14 17.24
CA ALA A 391 6.55 13.20 18.60
C ALA A 391 6.42 14.62 19.22
N SER A 392 6.32 15.68 18.40
CA SER A 392 6.08 17.04 18.87
C SER A 392 4.77 17.21 19.65
N LEU A 393 3.80 16.28 19.49
CA LEU A 393 2.56 16.24 20.27
C LEU A 393 2.79 15.94 21.76
N LEU A 394 3.91 15.31 22.11
CA LEU A 394 4.31 15.02 23.49
C LEU A 394 4.92 16.24 24.20
N VAL A 395 5.38 17.25 23.44
CA VAL A 395 5.97 18.47 23.96
C VAL A 395 4.88 19.39 24.48
N ARG A 396 5.14 20.06 25.63
CA ARG A 396 4.23 21.04 26.26
C ARG A 396 4.83 22.44 26.11
N GLY A 397 3.97 23.46 26.11
CA GLY A 397 4.39 24.84 26.06
C GLY A 397 3.70 25.66 24.96
N ARG A 398 4.11 26.94 24.85
CA ARG A 398 3.52 27.92 23.92
C ARG A 398 3.81 27.54 22.47
N ALA A 399 5.03 27.13 22.14
CA ALA A 399 5.43 26.67 20.81
C ALA A 399 4.68 25.43 20.37
N ALA A 400 4.39 24.48 21.29
CA ALA A 400 3.63 23.28 21.01
C ALA A 400 2.21 23.57 20.50
N ARG A 401 1.57 24.65 20.98
CA ARG A 401 0.23 25.05 20.54
C ARG A 401 0.20 25.47 19.06
N LEU A 402 1.26 26.11 18.56
CA LEU A 402 1.37 26.62 17.19
C LEU A 402 1.56 25.47 16.17
N VAL A 403 2.15 24.37 16.59
CA VAL A 403 2.44 23.20 15.71
C VAL A 403 1.45 22.06 15.86
N ARG A 404 0.52 22.14 16.82
CA ARG A 404 -0.36 21.04 17.20
C ARG A 404 -1.24 20.53 16.06
N GLU A 405 -1.76 21.40 15.22
CA GLU A 405 -2.63 21.03 14.10
C GLU A 405 -1.86 20.27 13.01
N PRO A 406 -0.75 20.78 12.43
CA PRO A 406 0.03 20.01 11.48
C PRO A 406 0.63 18.73 12.09
N ALA A 407 0.99 18.73 13.38
CA ALA A 407 1.50 17.55 14.07
C ALA A 407 0.47 16.43 14.19
N ARG A 408 -0.81 16.75 14.42
CA ARG A 408 -1.91 15.76 14.43
C ARG A 408 -2.14 15.16 13.04
N ALA A 409 -2.09 15.99 12.00
CA ALA A 409 -2.18 15.51 10.62
C ALA A 409 -0.96 14.64 10.25
N CYS A 410 0.24 15.05 10.68
CA CYS A 410 1.47 14.27 10.56
C CYS A 410 1.31 12.89 11.23
N LEU A 411 0.81 12.84 12.47
CA LEU A 411 0.58 11.59 13.19
C LEU A 411 -0.34 10.65 12.41
N LEU A 412 -1.45 11.14 11.84
CA LEU A 412 -2.37 10.29 11.09
C LEU A 412 -1.70 9.69 9.87
N PHE A 413 -1.02 10.51 9.05
CA PHE A 413 -0.29 10.02 7.87
C PHE A 413 0.86 9.08 8.25
N PHE A 414 1.65 9.45 9.25
CA PHE A 414 2.80 8.66 9.70
C PHE A 414 2.37 7.31 10.27
N ALA A 415 1.38 7.30 11.17
CA ALA A 415 0.87 6.06 11.74
C ALA A 415 0.21 5.17 10.67
N SER A 416 -0.50 5.75 9.68
CA SER A 416 -1.04 5.01 8.54
C SER A 416 0.06 4.40 7.69
N ALA A 417 1.14 5.15 7.40
CA ALA A 417 2.29 4.64 6.67
C ALA A 417 2.95 3.47 7.39
N VAL A 418 3.26 3.66 8.68
CA VAL A 418 3.88 2.62 9.51
C VAL A 418 2.99 1.36 9.55
N SER A 419 1.69 1.52 9.80
CA SER A 419 0.77 0.38 9.87
C SER A 419 0.71 -0.39 8.54
N VAL A 420 0.51 0.30 7.41
CA VAL A 420 0.39 -0.34 6.10
C VAL A 420 1.70 -1.01 5.68
N LEU A 421 2.84 -0.31 5.78
CA LEU A 421 4.14 -0.84 5.35
C LEU A 421 4.60 -2.01 6.23
N LEU A 422 4.46 -1.90 7.55
CA LEU A 422 4.85 -2.98 8.45
C LEU A 422 3.96 -4.21 8.29
N VAL A 423 2.65 -4.04 8.07
CA VAL A 423 1.75 -5.19 7.85
C VAL A 423 2.02 -5.84 6.50
N SER A 424 2.29 -5.05 5.44
CA SER A 424 2.69 -5.62 4.14
C SER A 424 3.95 -6.48 4.25
N ASP A 425 5.00 -5.95 4.89
CA ASP A 425 6.27 -6.65 5.04
C ASP A 425 6.21 -7.83 6.01
N LEU A 426 5.16 -7.92 6.84
CA LEU A 426 4.98 -9.06 7.76
C LEU A 426 4.87 -10.39 7.00
N PHE A 427 4.23 -10.35 5.82
CA PHE A 427 4.02 -11.54 5.00
C PHE A 427 5.18 -11.73 4.02
N GLU A 428 5.43 -10.77 3.15
CA GLU A 428 6.51 -10.80 2.17
C GLU A 428 7.03 -9.39 1.88
N PHE A 429 8.22 -9.31 1.30
CA PHE A 429 8.72 -8.06 0.73
C PHE A 429 8.48 -8.02 -0.77
N SER A 430 7.81 -6.95 -1.21
CA SER A 430 7.68 -6.61 -2.63
C SER A 430 7.88 -5.11 -2.84
N TRP A 431 8.62 -4.72 -3.87
CA TRP A 431 8.78 -3.32 -4.24
C TRP A 431 7.44 -2.62 -4.56
N ARG A 432 6.41 -3.39 -4.94
CA ARG A 432 5.05 -2.93 -5.11
C ARG A 432 4.48 -2.33 -3.82
N TYR A 433 4.73 -2.96 -2.68
CA TYR A 433 4.18 -2.49 -1.39
C TYR A 433 4.83 -1.19 -0.91
N GLN A 434 6.07 -0.89 -1.35
CA GLN A 434 6.70 0.41 -1.09
C GLN A 434 5.90 1.59 -1.68
N LEU A 435 5.10 1.37 -2.74
CA LEU A 435 4.32 2.42 -3.40
C LEU A 435 3.29 3.06 -2.47
N HIS A 436 2.75 2.33 -1.51
CA HIS A 436 1.84 2.89 -0.51
C HIS A 436 2.49 3.98 0.36
N ALA A 437 3.82 4.00 0.44
CA ALA A 437 4.56 5.09 1.09
C ALA A 437 4.40 6.43 0.35
N LEU A 438 4.17 6.42 -0.95
CA LEU A 438 4.05 7.63 -1.76
C LEU A 438 2.83 8.46 -1.34
N VAL A 439 1.75 7.80 -0.94
CA VAL A 439 0.49 8.45 -0.52
C VAL A 439 0.36 8.60 0.99
N THR A 440 1.25 8.01 1.78
CA THR A 440 1.17 8.03 3.26
C THR A 440 2.43 8.65 3.89
N LEU A 441 3.60 8.06 3.67
CA LEU A 441 4.86 8.44 4.32
C LEU A 441 5.40 9.77 3.82
N VAL A 442 5.31 10.02 2.50
CA VAL A 442 5.79 11.29 1.92
C VAL A 442 4.98 12.50 2.42
N PRO A 443 3.63 12.46 2.44
CA PRO A 443 2.85 13.50 3.11
C PRO A 443 3.16 13.66 4.61
N ALA A 444 3.41 12.55 5.33
CA ALA A 444 3.83 12.59 6.73
C ALA A 444 5.17 13.34 6.89
N GLY A 445 6.15 13.04 6.03
CA GLY A 445 7.44 13.74 6.01
C GLY A 445 7.29 15.24 5.76
N ALA A 446 6.48 15.64 4.79
CA ALA A 446 6.21 17.05 4.51
C ALA A 446 5.55 17.77 5.70
N LEU A 447 4.59 17.13 6.37
CA LEU A 447 3.98 17.70 7.59
C LEU A 447 4.97 17.72 8.74
N GLY A 448 5.83 16.72 8.89
CA GLY A 448 6.89 16.70 9.89
C GLY A 448 7.87 17.85 9.71
N VAL A 449 8.36 18.09 8.48
CA VAL A 449 9.19 19.26 8.16
C VAL A 449 8.43 20.56 8.45
N THR A 450 7.13 20.64 8.12
CA THR A 450 6.30 21.82 8.43
C THR A 450 6.25 22.13 9.94
N VAL A 451 6.11 21.08 10.77
CA VAL A 451 6.12 21.18 12.22
C VAL A 451 7.47 21.72 12.71
N LEU A 452 8.58 21.16 12.22
CA LEU A 452 9.93 21.56 12.60
C LEU A 452 10.23 23.02 12.22
N LEU A 453 9.87 23.44 11.01
CA LEU A 453 10.05 24.81 10.54
C LEU A 453 9.27 25.82 11.42
N ARG A 454 8.01 25.52 11.77
CA ARG A 454 7.20 26.38 12.64
C ARG A 454 7.72 26.43 14.06
N ALA A 455 8.18 25.30 14.60
CA ALA A 455 8.79 25.26 15.93
C ALA A 455 10.08 26.10 16.00
N ALA A 456 10.93 26.04 14.97
CA ALA A 456 12.14 26.82 14.86
C ALA A 456 11.83 28.34 14.76
N SER A 457 10.82 28.73 13.96
CA SER A 457 10.39 30.14 13.85
C SER A 457 9.82 30.67 15.16
N ALA A 458 9.06 29.87 15.90
CA ALA A 458 8.51 30.27 17.21
C ALA A 458 9.60 30.52 18.26
N ARG A 459 10.67 29.72 18.27
CA ARG A 459 11.82 29.91 19.17
C ARG A 459 12.61 31.18 18.85
N ARG A 460 12.73 31.55 17.59
CA ARG A 460 13.42 32.81 17.18
C ARG A 460 12.63 34.07 17.52
N ALA A 461 11.31 33.96 17.61
CA ALA A 461 10.42 35.09 17.91
C ALA A 461 10.25 35.35 19.42
N ASP A 462 10.78 34.50 20.30
CA ASP A 462 10.71 34.67 21.77
C ASP A 462 12.14 34.89 22.35
N PRO A 463 12.66 36.11 22.32
CA PRO A 463 14.02 36.41 22.81
C PRO A 463 14.15 36.33 24.35
N ALA A 464 13.05 36.16 25.09
CA ALA A 464 13.04 36.24 26.57
C ALA A 464 13.73 35.04 27.25
N ASP A 465 14.04 33.95 26.53
CA ASP A 465 14.74 32.80 27.12
C ASP A 465 16.27 32.88 27.07
N ILE A 466 16.85 33.98 26.53
CA ILE A 466 18.32 34.17 26.44
C ILE A 466 18.86 35.04 27.58
N SER A 467 18.00 35.67 28.39
CA SER A 467 18.42 36.59 29.44
C SER A 467 18.25 36.07 30.88
N GLY A 468 18.12 34.75 31.05
CA GLY A 468 18.03 34.09 32.36
C GLY A 468 19.33 33.42 32.79
N GLY A 469 20.37 34.20 33.04
CA GLY A 469 21.55 33.85 33.85
C GLY A 469 22.20 35.11 34.37
N PRO A 470 22.94 35.02 35.44
CA PRO A 470 23.12 34.05 36.50
C PRO A 470 22.31 34.30 37.76
#